data_6d8a26a7a202f85cf5c322bb59756943
#
_entry.id   6d8a26a7a202f85cf5c322bb59756943
#
_cell.length_a   1.000
_cell.length_b   1.000
_cell.length_c   1.000
_cell.angle_alpha   90.00
_cell.angle_beta   90.00
_cell.angle_gamma   90.00
#
_symmetry.space_group_name_H-M   'P 1'
#
loop_
_entity.id
_entity.type
_entity.pdbx_description
1 polymer ?
#
loop_
_entity_poly.entity_id
_entity_poly.type
_entity_poly.pdbx_seq_one_letter_code
_entity_poly.pdbx_strand_id
1 'polypeptide(L)'
;LGMAATIYHWGLPPWAIYAVVGLALALFSYNKGLPLTIRSAFYPILGERVWGWPGHVIDILAVFATLFGLATSLGLGATQANAGLNELFGLAVGPTTQVLLITGITAIATVSVLRGLDGGVKVLSEINMGLAFLLLAFVLLVGPTLAILSTFGSSLLAYVEYLPGLSNPIGREDVNFMQGWTSFYWAWWISWSPFVGMFIARVSRGRS
;
A
#
# COMPACT_ATOMS: atom_id res chain seq x y z
N LEU A 1 2.44 -9.47 20.94
CA LEU A 1 3.41 -9.11 19.89
C LEU A 1 2.82 -9.23 18.48
N GLY A 2 2.07 -10.29 18.13
CA GLY A 2 1.55 -10.50 16.77
C GLY A 2 0.73 -9.33 16.23
N MET A 3 -0.24 -8.83 16.99
CA MET A 3 -1.04 -7.65 16.59
C MET A 3 -0.20 -6.37 16.48
N ALA A 4 0.77 -6.18 17.37
CA ALA A 4 1.71 -5.05 17.27
C ALA A 4 2.53 -5.13 15.99
N ALA A 5 3.01 -6.32 15.61
CA ALA A 5 3.71 -6.55 14.36
C ALA A 5 2.82 -6.30 13.13
N THR A 6 1.54 -6.71 13.18
CA THR A 6 0.57 -6.40 12.11
C THR A 6 0.37 -4.90 11.96
N ILE A 7 0.16 -4.17 13.07
CA ILE A 7 0.01 -2.71 13.04
C ILE A 7 1.30 -2.05 12.54
N TYR A 8 2.47 -2.57 12.91
CA TYR A 8 3.75 -2.09 12.40
C TYR A 8 3.87 -2.21 10.89
N HIS A 9 3.50 -3.36 10.33
CA HIS A 9 3.64 -3.60 8.89
C HIS A 9 2.56 -2.92 8.02
N TRP A 10 1.42 -2.52 8.60
CA TRP A 10 0.30 -1.91 7.86
C TRP A 10 -0.06 -0.49 8.32
N GLY A 11 0.56 0.00 9.38
CA GLY A 11 0.29 1.30 9.98
C GLY A 11 1.28 2.39 9.57
N LEU A 12 1.81 3.11 10.57
CA LEU A 12 2.63 4.31 10.35
C LEU A 12 3.89 4.11 9.50
N PRO A 13 4.69 3.04 9.63
CA PRO A 13 5.93 2.92 8.87
C PRO A 13 5.76 2.95 7.35
N PRO A 14 4.90 2.14 6.70
CA PRO A 14 4.67 2.24 5.26
C PRO A 14 4.08 3.60 4.86
N TRP A 15 3.14 4.11 5.64
CA TRP A 15 2.53 5.40 5.34
C TRP A 15 3.51 6.56 5.46
N ALA A 16 4.50 6.49 6.36
CA ALA A 16 5.58 7.47 6.44
C ALA A 16 6.43 7.48 5.16
N ILE A 17 6.77 6.30 4.62
CA ILE A 17 7.50 6.18 3.35
C ILE A 17 6.69 6.81 2.20
N TYR A 18 5.41 6.47 2.11
CA TYR A 18 4.53 7.01 1.06
C TYR A 18 4.33 8.53 1.19
N ALA A 19 4.19 9.03 2.42
CA ALA A 19 4.03 10.46 2.69
C ALA A 19 5.29 11.25 2.29
N VAL A 20 6.48 10.75 2.60
CA VAL A 20 7.74 11.39 2.21
C VAL A 20 7.87 11.49 0.68
N VAL A 21 7.58 10.40 -0.04
CA VAL A 21 7.62 10.40 -1.50
C VAL A 21 6.53 11.32 -2.07
N GLY A 22 5.30 11.26 -1.54
CA GLY A 22 4.19 12.11 -1.96
C GLY A 22 4.48 13.60 -1.73
N LEU A 23 5.05 13.94 -0.57
CA LEU A 23 5.43 15.32 -0.24
C LEU A 23 6.54 15.83 -1.17
N ALA A 24 7.58 15.03 -1.41
CA ALA A 24 8.64 15.38 -2.34
C ALA A 24 8.07 15.65 -3.75
N LEU A 25 7.24 14.75 -4.27
CA LEU A 25 6.61 14.92 -5.58
C LEU A 25 5.71 16.16 -5.63
N ALA A 26 4.90 16.40 -4.61
CA ALA A 26 4.04 17.58 -4.52
C ALA A 26 4.87 18.87 -4.50
N LEU A 27 5.93 18.93 -3.69
CA LEU A 27 6.83 20.08 -3.58
C LEU A 27 7.47 20.39 -4.93
N PHE A 28 8.10 19.40 -5.57
CA PHE A 28 8.82 19.64 -6.83
C PHE A 28 7.86 19.88 -8.00
N SER A 29 6.71 19.23 -8.03
CA SER A 29 5.76 19.43 -9.13
C SER A 29 4.94 20.72 -8.97
N TYR A 30 4.31 20.93 -7.82
CA TYR A 30 3.35 22.03 -7.67
C TYR A 30 3.98 23.33 -7.23
N ASN A 31 5.05 23.30 -6.44
CA ASN A 31 5.71 24.52 -5.96
C ASN A 31 6.90 24.94 -6.84
N LYS A 32 7.60 23.99 -7.47
CA LYS A 32 8.74 24.27 -8.34
C LYS A 32 8.42 24.16 -9.83
N GLY A 33 7.22 23.72 -10.20
CA GLY A 33 6.77 23.64 -11.59
C GLY A 33 7.43 22.51 -12.40
N LEU A 34 8.04 21.53 -11.74
CA LEU A 34 8.66 20.38 -12.42
C LEU A 34 7.60 19.35 -12.80
N PRO A 35 7.85 18.46 -13.77
CA PRO A 35 6.93 17.37 -14.11
C PRO A 35 6.64 16.47 -12.91
N LEU A 36 5.41 15.92 -12.84
CA LEU A 36 5.03 14.97 -11.80
C LEU A 36 5.60 13.58 -12.12
N THR A 37 6.90 13.42 -11.95
CA THR A 37 7.66 12.19 -12.18
C THR A 37 8.66 11.98 -11.04
N ILE A 38 9.07 10.74 -10.80
CA ILE A 38 9.99 10.42 -9.70
C ILE A 38 11.34 11.14 -9.89
N ARG A 39 11.82 11.28 -11.13
CA ARG A 39 13.07 12.00 -11.42
C ARG A 39 13.07 13.43 -10.88
N SER A 40 11.92 14.11 -10.85
CA SER A 40 11.82 15.49 -10.39
C SER A 40 12.21 15.67 -8.91
N ALA A 41 11.99 14.66 -8.08
CA ALA A 41 12.41 14.68 -6.67
C ALA A 41 13.94 14.64 -6.52
N PHE A 42 14.68 14.20 -7.54
CA PHE A 42 16.14 14.16 -7.56
C PHE A 42 16.79 15.43 -8.14
N TYR A 43 15.99 16.40 -8.58
CA TYR A 43 16.51 17.65 -9.13
C TYR A 43 17.51 18.38 -8.23
N PRO A 44 17.34 18.47 -6.89
CA PRO A 44 18.30 19.11 -6.01
C PRO A 44 19.69 18.45 -6.00
N ILE A 45 19.76 17.16 -6.33
CA ILE A 45 20.99 16.35 -6.32
C ILE A 45 21.63 16.35 -7.71
N LEU A 46 20.84 16.18 -8.75
CA LEU A 46 21.30 15.96 -10.12
C LEU A 46 21.28 17.24 -10.99
N GLY A 47 20.56 18.28 -10.56
CA GLY A 47 20.34 19.47 -11.36
C GLY A 47 19.74 19.14 -12.74
N GLU A 48 20.19 19.83 -13.77
CA GLU A 48 19.74 19.61 -15.16
C GLU A 48 20.01 18.20 -15.70
N ARG A 49 20.92 17.44 -15.09
CA ARG A 49 21.21 16.05 -15.47
C ARG A 49 20.02 15.13 -15.29
N VAL A 50 19.06 15.53 -14.46
CA VAL A 50 17.81 14.77 -14.24
C VAL A 50 16.98 14.61 -15.53
N TRP A 51 17.16 15.50 -16.52
CA TRP A 51 16.48 15.43 -17.81
C TRP A 51 17.17 14.53 -18.83
N GLY A 52 18.41 14.11 -18.53
CA GLY A 52 19.18 13.18 -19.32
C GLY A 52 19.01 11.71 -18.89
N TRP A 53 20.00 10.90 -19.26
CA TRP A 53 19.99 9.46 -19.01
C TRP A 53 19.87 9.07 -17.51
N PRO A 54 20.45 9.82 -16.51
CA PRO A 54 20.25 9.43 -15.12
C PRO A 54 18.78 9.49 -14.70
N GLY A 55 18.05 10.53 -15.14
CA GLY A 55 16.63 10.64 -14.87
C GLY A 55 15.80 9.57 -15.58
N HIS A 56 16.17 9.17 -16.79
CA HIS A 56 15.51 8.03 -17.47
C HIS A 56 15.68 6.73 -16.68
N VAL A 57 16.86 6.46 -16.14
CA VAL A 57 17.11 5.29 -15.29
C VAL A 57 16.21 5.35 -14.04
N ILE A 58 16.12 6.50 -13.36
CA ILE A 58 15.27 6.69 -12.18
C ILE A 58 13.80 6.38 -12.50
N ASP A 59 13.26 6.92 -13.58
CA ASP A 59 11.86 6.70 -13.94
C ASP A 59 11.60 5.25 -14.38
N ILE A 60 12.54 4.62 -15.11
CA ILE A 60 12.44 3.22 -15.51
C ILE A 60 12.42 2.31 -14.28
N LEU A 61 13.32 2.55 -13.32
CA LEU A 61 13.32 1.81 -12.05
C LEU A 61 12.02 2.00 -11.27
N ALA A 62 11.48 3.23 -11.24
CA ALA A 62 10.19 3.50 -10.59
C ALA A 62 9.03 2.77 -11.28
N VAL A 63 9.03 2.67 -12.62
CA VAL A 63 8.03 1.90 -13.37
C VAL A 63 8.14 0.41 -13.05
N PHE A 64 9.33 -0.18 -13.08
CA PHE A 64 9.52 -1.58 -12.69
C PHE A 64 9.11 -1.84 -11.26
N ALA A 65 9.52 -0.98 -10.31
CA ALA A 65 9.12 -1.09 -8.92
C ALA A 65 7.59 -1.06 -8.75
N THR A 66 6.90 -0.16 -9.46
CA THR A 66 5.45 -0.08 -9.48
C THR A 66 4.81 -1.36 -10.05
N LEU A 67 5.31 -1.88 -11.16
CA LEU A 67 4.78 -3.11 -11.77
C LEU A 67 4.93 -4.32 -10.84
N PHE A 68 6.10 -4.51 -10.25
CA PHE A 68 6.33 -5.61 -9.30
C PHE A 68 5.53 -5.44 -8.01
N GLY A 69 5.42 -4.21 -7.49
CA GLY A 69 4.58 -3.92 -6.33
C GLY A 69 3.10 -4.22 -6.60
N LEU A 70 2.59 -3.85 -7.80
CA LEU A 70 1.22 -4.16 -8.22
C LEU A 70 1.02 -5.67 -8.38
N ALA A 71 1.94 -6.37 -9.03
CA ALA A 71 1.87 -7.81 -9.19
C ALA A 71 1.82 -8.53 -7.84
N THR A 72 2.64 -8.12 -6.87
CA THR A 72 2.63 -8.64 -5.50
C THR A 72 1.28 -8.41 -4.83
N SER A 73 0.75 -7.18 -4.90
CA SER A 73 -0.53 -6.82 -4.29
C SER A 73 -1.70 -7.62 -4.87
N LEU A 74 -1.78 -7.74 -6.19
CA LEU A 74 -2.82 -8.50 -6.86
C LEU A 74 -2.69 -10.01 -6.58
N GLY A 75 -1.46 -10.54 -6.56
CA GLY A 75 -1.21 -11.95 -6.28
C GLY A 75 -1.64 -12.34 -4.86
N LEU A 76 -1.22 -11.58 -3.86
CA LEU A 76 -1.61 -11.79 -2.45
C LEU A 76 -3.12 -11.63 -2.27
N GLY A 77 -3.72 -10.58 -2.84
CA GLY A 77 -5.16 -10.35 -2.77
C GLY A 77 -5.96 -11.47 -3.42
N ALA A 78 -5.54 -11.94 -4.59
CA ALA A 78 -6.19 -13.07 -5.27
C ALA A 78 -6.05 -14.38 -4.48
N THR A 79 -4.90 -14.62 -3.85
CA THR A 79 -4.70 -15.81 -3.00
C THR A 79 -5.62 -15.78 -1.80
N GLN A 80 -5.74 -14.65 -1.11
CA GLN A 80 -6.64 -14.48 0.04
C GLN A 80 -8.12 -14.60 -0.37
N ALA A 81 -8.52 -13.96 -1.48
CA ALA A 81 -9.87 -14.05 -2.01
C ALA A 81 -10.22 -15.49 -2.42
N ASN A 82 -9.30 -16.21 -3.07
CA ASN A 82 -9.50 -17.60 -3.44
C ASN A 82 -9.68 -18.51 -2.22
N ALA A 83 -8.90 -18.31 -1.15
CA ALA A 83 -9.06 -19.05 0.10
C ALA A 83 -10.45 -18.79 0.73
N GLY A 84 -10.89 -17.53 0.78
CA GLY A 84 -12.24 -17.20 1.26
C GLY A 84 -13.36 -17.78 0.41
N LEU A 85 -13.23 -17.76 -0.92
CA LEU A 85 -14.21 -18.34 -1.83
C LEU A 85 -14.24 -19.88 -1.75
N ASN A 86 -13.12 -20.51 -1.46
CA ASN A 86 -13.08 -21.94 -1.19
C ASN A 86 -13.87 -22.29 0.07
N GLU A 87 -13.66 -21.54 1.16
CA GLU A 87 -14.36 -21.77 2.42
C GLU A 87 -15.89 -21.58 2.28
N LEU A 88 -16.31 -20.55 1.55
CA LEU A 88 -17.74 -20.21 1.43
C LEU A 88 -18.48 -21.02 0.35
N PHE A 89 -17.82 -21.32 -0.75
CA PHE A 89 -18.46 -21.85 -1.96
C PHE A 89 -17.80 -23.13 -2.50
N GLY A 90 -16.75 -23.63 -1.85
CA GLY A 90 -16.02 -24.83 -2.28
C GLY A 90 -15.22 -24.65 -3.59
N LEU A 91 -14.93 -23.41 -4.00
CA LEU A 91 -14.15 -23.16 -5.21
C LEU A 91 -12.72 -23.68 -5.05
N ALA A 92 -12.20 -24.35 -6.07
CA ALA A 92 -10.85 -24.92 -6.03
C ALA A 92 -9.79 -23.83 -5.77
N VAL A 93 -8.91 -24.10 -4.79
CA VAL A 93 -7.74 -23.23 -4.55
C VAL A 93 -6.66 -23.58 -5.56
N GLY A 94 -6.28 -22.61 -6.39
CA GLY A 94 -5.26 -22.84 -7.38
C GLY A 94 -5.08 -21.72 -8.38
N PRO A 95 -4.06 -21.83 -9.26
CA PRO A 95 -3.69 -20.77 -10.20
C PRO A 95 -4.83 -20.35 -11.12
N THR A 96 -5.66 -21.28 -11.58
CA THR A 96 -6.79 -20.97 -12.48
C THR A 96 -7.78 -20.02 -11.84
N THR A 97 -8.23 -20.31 -10.61
CA THR A 97 -9.14 -19.42 -9.87
C THR A 97 -8.50 -18.07 -9.59
N GLN A 98 -7.24 -18.06 -9.21
CA GLN A 98 -6.50 -16.81 -8.95
C GLN A 98 -6.36 -15.95 -10.21
N VAL A 99 -6.04 -16.54 -11.37
CA VAL A 99 -5.96 -15.81 -12.64
C VAL A 99 -7.31 -15.23 -13.03
N LEU A 100 -8.42 -15.99 -12.86
CA LEU A 100 -9.76 -15.48 -13.12
C LEU A 100 -10.12 -14.32 -12.18
N LEU A 101 -9.77 -14.39 -10.91
CA LEU A 101 -9.97 -13.31 -9.95
C LEU A 101 -9.16 -12.06 -10.33
N ILE A 102 -7.89 -12.21 -10.65
CA ILE A 102 -7.02 -11.10 -11.10
C ILE A 102 -7.60 -10.47 -12.37
N THR A 103 -8.02 -11.27 -13.33
CA THR A 103 -8.62 -10.78 -14.57
C THR A 103 -9.90 -9.99 -14.31
N GLY A 104 -10.78 -10.50 -13.47
CA GLY A 104 -12.03 -9.82 -13.10
C GLY A 104 -11.78 -8.50 -12.36
N ILE A 105 -10.89 -8.52 -11.37
CA ILE A 105 -10.51 -7.31 -10.61
C ILE A 105 -9.88 -6.27 -11.54
N THR A 106 -8.98 -6.70 -12.42
CA THR A 106 -8.33 -5.82 -13.40
C THR A 106 -9.32 -5.23 -14.39
N ALA A 107 -10.30 -6.00 -14.84
CA ALA A 107 -11.36 -5.51 -15.72
C ALA A 107 -12.20 -4.42 -15.03
N ILE A 108 -12.62 -4.64 -13.78
CA ILE A 108 -13.36 -3.64 -12.99
C ILE A 108 -12.52 -2.38 -12.79
N ALA A 109 -11.25 -2.53 -12.42
CA ALA A 109 -10.33 -1.42 -12.25
C ALA A 109 -10.15 -0.62 -13.56
N THR A 110 -10.01 -1.32 -14.69
CA THR A 110 -9.88 -0.70 -16.02
C THR A 110 -11.11 0.13 -16.37
N VAL A 111 -12.30 -0.43 -16.19
CA VAL A 111 -13.57 0.31 -16.40
C VAL A 111 -13.65 1.53 -15.49
N SER A 112 -13.24 1.40 -14.23
CA SER A 112 -13.19 2.51 -13.28
C SER A 112 -12.26 3.63 -13.75
N VAL A 113 -11.06 3.29 -14.21
CA VAL A 113 -10.08 4.26 -14.71
C VAL A 113 -10.55 4.94 -16.00
N LEU A 114 -11.16 4.19 -16.92
CA LEU A 114 -11.73 4.74 -18.16
C LEU A 114 -12.85 5.75 -17.91
N ARG A 115 -13.60 5.62 -16.81
CA ARG A 115 -14.60 6.59 -16.37
C ARG A 115 -14.03 7.85 -15.73
N GLY A 116 -12.71 7.90 -15.50
CA GLY A 116 -12.00 9.01 -14.91
C GLY A 116 -12.05 9.05 -13.38
N LEU A 117 -11.40 10.06 -12.81
CA LEU A 117 -11.23 10.16 -11.35
C LEU A 117 -12.58 10.33 -10.62
N ASP A 118 -13.42 11.24 -11.08
CA ASP A 118 -14.68 11.58 -10.39
C ASP A 118 -15.78 10.55 -10.65
N GLY A 119 -15.89 10.05 -11.89
CA GLY A 119 -16.96 9.14 -12.29
C GLY A 119 -16.66 7.65 -12.09
N GLY A 120 -15.43 7.30 -11.82
CA GLY A 120 -15.00 5.90 -11.69
C GLY A 120 -14.23 5.63 -10.40
N VAL A 121 -13.02 6.13 -10.30
CA VAL A 121 -12.13 5.83 -9.15
C VAL A 121 -12.74 6.28 -7.83
N LYS A 122 -13.31 7.49 -7.77
CA LYS A 122 -13.97 8.01 -6.57
C LYS A 122 -15.16 7.14 -6.18
N VAL A 123 -16.05 6.82 -7.12
CA VAL A 123 -17.24 6.02 -6.86
C VAL A 123 -16.86 4.63 -6.34
N LEU A 124 -15.89 3.98 -6.95
CA LEU A 124 -15.42 2.67 -6.50
C LEU A 124 -14.80 2.75 -5.09
N SER A 125 -14.06 3.80 -4.80
CA SER A 125 -13.49 4.04 -3.47
C SER A 125 -14.57 4.28 -2.42
N GLU A 126 -15.61 5.06 -2.72
CA GLU A 126 -16.73 5.31 -1.81
C GLU A 126 -17.51 4.02 -1.51
N ILE A 127 -17.76 3.18 -2.52
CA ILE A 127 -18.37 1.86 -2.34
C ILE A 127 -17.50 0.99 -1.44
N ASN A 128 -16.19 0.93 -1.70
CA ASN A 128 -15.26 0.15 -0.90
C ASN A 128 -15.22 0.62 0.57
N MET A 129 -15.19 1.93 0.80
CA MET A 129 -15.24 2.49 2.16
C MET A 129 -16.57 2.18 2.85
N GLY A 130 -17.69 2.22 2.15
CA GLY A 130 -19.00 1.84 2.67
C GLY A 130 -19.05 0.37 3.09
N LEU A 131 -18.53 -0.52 2.25
CA LEU A 131 -18.44 -1.95 2.54
C LEU A 131 -17.50 -2.23 3.73
N ALA A 132 -16.37 -1.56 3.80
CA ALA A 132 -15.44 -1.69 4.93
C ALA A 132 -16.06 -1.23 6.25
N PHE A 133 -16.79 -0.11 6.24
CA PHE A 133 -17.52 0.38 7.41
C PHE A 133 -18.63 -0.58 7.83
N LEU A 134 -19.37 -1.12 6.88
CA LEU A 134 -20.44 -2.08 7.14
C LEU A 134 -19.89 -3.38 7.75
N LEU A 135 -18.77 -3.88 7.23
CA LEU A 135 -18.08 -5.04 7.79
C LEU A 135 -17.60 -4.76 9.22
N LEU A 136 -16.97 -3.61 9.46
CA LEU A 136 -16.53 -3.21 10.78
C LEU A 136 -17.70 -3.13 11.77
N ALA A 137 -18.79 -2.47 11.39
CA ALA A 137 -20.00 -2.37 12.21
C ALA A 137 -20.60 -3.75 12.49
N PHE A 138 -20.68 -4.61 11.50
CA PHE A 138 -21.16 -5.99 11.67
C PHE A 138 -20.30 -6.75 12.70
N VAL A 139 -18.99 -6.74 12.54
CA VAL A 139 -18.07 -7.44 13.47
C VAL A 139 -18.18 -6.89 14.90
N LEU A 140 -18.31 -5.57 15.05
CA LEU A 140 -18.47 -4.94 16.37
C LEU A 140 -19.81 -5.26 17.01
N LEU A 141 -20.90 -5.32 16.25
CA LEU A 141 -22.25 -5.54 16.80
C LEU A 141 -22.54 -7.01 17.07
N VAL A 142 -22.07 -7.92 16.22
CA VAL A 142 -22.35 -9.36 16.32
C VAL A 142 -21.29 -10.09 17.15
N GLY A 143 -20.06 -9.57 17.14
CA GLY A 143 -18.93 -10.15 17.88
C GLY A 143 -18.92 -9.76 19.36
N PRO A 144 -17.93 -10.25 20.13
CA PRO A 144 -17.74 -9.90 21.53
C PRO A 144 -17.18 -8.47 21.65
N THR A 145 -18.03 -7.47 21.52
CA THR A 145 -17.68 -6.04 21.38
C THR A 145 -16.68 -5.55 22.43
N LEU A 146 -16.89 -5.87 23.71
CA LEU A 146 -15.99 -5.45 24.78
C LEU A 146 -14.60 -6.07 24.65
N ALA A 147 -14.53 -7.35 24.26
CA ALA A 147 -13.26 -8.03 24.02
C ALA A 147 -12.54 -7.43 22.81
N ILE A 148 -13.26 -7.11 21.74
CA ILE A 148 -12.70 -6.46 20.55
C ILE A 148 -12.11 -5.09 20.91
N LEU A 149 -12.85 -4.25 21.63
CA LEU A 149 -12.41 -2.92 22.03
C LEU A 149 -11.22 -2.97 23.00
N SER A 150 -11.24 -3.86 24.00
CA SER A 150 -10.14 -4.03 24.92
C SER A 150 -8.87 -4.56 24.23
N THR A 151 -9.02 -5.52 23.32
CA THR A 151 -7.91 -6.06 22.53
C THR A 151 -7.36 -5.01 21.58
N PHE A 152 -8.20 -4.19 20.97
CA PHE A 152 -7.75 -3.07 20.14
C PHE A 152 -6.91 -2.08 20.95
N GLY A 153 -7.39 -1.64 22.11
CA GLY A 153 -6.64 -0.75 23.00
C GLY A 153 -5.29 -1.33 23.43
N SER A 154 -5.29 -2.57 23.89
CA SER A 154 -4.04 -3.26 24.30
C SER A 154 -3.09 -3.48 23.13
N SER A 155 -3.60 -3.71 21.93
CA SER A 155 -2.78 -3.85 20.72
C SER A 155 -2.10 -2.54 20.30
N LEU A 156 -2.78 -1.41 20.47
CA LEU A 156 -2.18 -0.09 20.23
C LEU A 156 -1.07 0.22 21.25
N LEU A 157 -1.29 -0.09 22.52
CA LEU A 157 -0.27 0.08 23.57
C LEU A 157 0.94 -0.81 23.26
N ALA A 158 0.72 -2.08 22.96
CA ALA A 158 1.78 -2.99 22.56
C ALA A 158 2.53 -2.52 21.30
N TYR A 159 1.82 -1.93 20.32
CA TYR A 159 2.46 -1.37 19.15
C TYR A 159 3.44 -0.25 19.51
N VAL A 160 3.05 0.69 20.36
CA VAL A 160 3.94 1.77 20.81
C VAL A 160 5.14 1.22 21.60
N GLU A 161 4.91 0.26 22.48
CA GLU A 161 5.96 -0.39 23.27
C GLU A 161 6.99 -1.12 22.42
N TYR A 162 6.53 -1.91 21.42
CA TYR A 162 7.40 -2.73 20.58
C TYR A 162 7.91 -2.00 19.34
N LEU A 163 7.43 -0.78 19.03
CA LEU A 163 7.82 -0.03 17.84
C LEU A 163 9.33 0.16 17.70
N PRO A 164 10.10 0.54 18.74
CA PRO A 164 11.55 0.67 18.62
C PRO A 164 12.24 -0.66 18.27
N GLY A 165 11.84 -1.76 18.94
CA GLY A 165 12.38 -3.09 18.70
C GLY A 165 12.04 -3.64 17.31
N LEU A 166 10.81 -3.43 16.85
CA LEU A 166 10.38 -3.84 15.51
C LEU A 166 11.08 -3.05 14.40
N SER A 167 11.43 -1.79 14.66
CA SER A 167 12.09 -0.90 13.70
C SER A 167 13.60 -1.08 13.64
N ASN A 168 14.22 -1.67 14.65
CA ASN A 168 15.65 -1.86 14.71
C ASN A 168 16.07 -3.20 14.06
N PRO A 169 16.82 -3.19 12.96
CA PRO A 169 17.30 -4.43 12.33
C PRO A 169 18.58 -4.98 12.97
N ILE A 170 19.24 -4.21 13.86
CA ILE A 170 20.57 -4.55 14.38
C ILE A 170 20.43 -5.43 15.63
N GLY A 171 21.16 -6.55 15.66
CA GLY A 171 21.22 -7.43 16.82
C GLY A 171 19.99 -8.28 17.06
N ARG A 172 19.12 -8.44 16.05
CA ARG A 172 17.94 -9.32 16.15
C ARG A 172 18.30 -10.76 15.92
N GLU A 173 17.76 -11.63 16.75
CA GLU A 173 17.96 -13.08 16.67
C GLU A 173 16.81 -13.80 15.94
N ASP A 174 15.69 -13.13 15.74
CA ASP A 174 14.48 -13.66 15.06
C ASP A 174 14.59 -13.59 13.53
N VAL A 175 15.62 -14.21 12.98
CA VAL A 175 16.01 -14.16 11.56
C VAL A 175 14.84 -14.51 10.62
N ASN A 176 14.06 -15.53 10.96
CA ASN A 176 12.92 -15.96 10.15
C ASN A 176 11.84 -14.86 10.04
N PHE A 177 11.54 -14.17 11.14
CA PHE A 177 10.58 -13.07 11.13
C PHE A 177 11.16 -11.86 10.39
N MET A 178 12.43 -11.52 10.65
CA MET A 178 13.09 -10.41 9.97
C MET A 178 13.14 -10.59 8.45
N GLN A 179 13.58 -11.77 7.98
CA GLN A 179 13.72 -12.03 6.54
C GLN A 179 12.37 -12.34 5.88
N GLY A 180 11.54 -13.17 6.50
CA GLY A 180 10.26 -13.61 5.91
C GLY A 180 9.15 -12.56 5.96
N TRP A 181 9.20 -11.64 6.94
CA TRP A 181 8.15 -10.63 7.11
C TRP A 181 8.69 -9.21 6.95
N THR A 182 9.57 -8.77 7.83
CA THR A 182 9.98 -7.37 7.86
C THR A 182 10.70 -6.94 6.60
N SER A 183 11.69 -7.71 6.14
CA SER A 183 12.42 -7.40 4.90
C SER A 183 11.53 -7.43 3.67
N PHE A 184 10.60 -8.40 3.60
CA PHE A 184 9.62 -8.47 2.52
C PHE A 184 8.70 -7.25 2.50
N TYR A 185 8.13 -6.83 3.65
CA TYR A 185 7.28 -5.66 3.72
C TYR A 185 8.02 -4.37 3.42
N TRP A 186 9.24 -4.20 3.90
CA TRP A 186 10.06 -3.03 3.58
C TRP A 186 10.37 -2.95 2.09
N ALA A 187 10.75 -4.06 1.46
CA ALA A 187 10.95 -4.11 0.03
C ALA A 187 9.67 -3.74 -0.74
N TRP A 188 8.52 -4.24 -0.29
CA TRP A 188 7.22 -3.90 -0.88
C TRP A 188 6.89 -2.43 -0.72
N TRP A 189 7.02 -1.87 0.49
CA TRP A 189 6.73 -0.44 0.73
C TRP A 189 7.60 0.47 -0.13
N ILE A 190 8.88 0.20 -0.19
CA ILE A 190 9.82 0.99 -0.99
C ILE A 190 9.48 0.89 -2.48
N SER A 191 9.25 -0.33 -3.00
CA SER A 191 8.91 -0.53 -4.40
C SER A 191 7.53 0.06 -4.77
N TRP A 192 6.58 0.04 -3.84
CA TRP A 192 5.24 0.59 -4.03
C TRP A 192 5.16 2.11 -3.87
N SER A 193 6.16 2.72 -3.22
CA SER A 193 6.16 4.14 -2.88
C SER A 193 6.08 5.11 -4.07
N PRO A 194 6.67 4.85 -5.25
CA PRO A 194 6.51 5.73 -6.42
C PRO A 194 5.05 5.86 -6.86
N PHE A 195 4.33 4.75 -6.90
CA PHE A 195 2.92 4.72 -7.28
C PHE A 195 2.04 5.44 -6.25
N VAL A 196 2.14 5.04 -4.98
CA VAL A 196 1.31 5.60 -3.90
C VAL A 196 1.66 7.06 -3.65
N GLY A 197 2.94 7.43 -3.66
CA GLY A 197 3.39 8.80 -3.49
C GLY A 197 2.89 9.72 -4.61
N MET A 198 2.91 9.26 -5.85
CA MET A 198 2.35 10.01 -6.99
C MET A 198 0.83 10.19 -6.86
N PHE A 199 0.11 9.15 -6.43
CA PHE A 199 -1.33 9.22 -6.17
C PHE A 199 -1.63 10.22 -5.05
N ILE A 200 -0.93 10.13 -3.91
CA ILE A 200 -1.09 11.07 -2.78
C ILE A 200 -0.85 12.51 -3.24
N ALA A 201 0.26 12.77 -3.94
CA ALA A 201 0.57 14.09 -4.47
C ALA A 201 -0.59 14.62 -5.35
N ARG A 202 -1.11 13.79 -6.24
CA ARG A 202 -2.17 14.18 -7.18
C ARG A 202 -3.49 14.50 -6.49
N VAL A 203 -3.94 13.68 -5.54
CA VAL A 203 -5.23 13.91 -4.84
C VAL A 203 -5.15 15.00 -3.78
N SER A 204 -3.93 15.35 -3.33
CA SER A 204 -3.69 16.40 -2.32
C SER A 204 -3.43 17.77 -2.94
N ARG A 205 -3.47 17.91 -4.26
CA ARG A 205 -3.22 19.19 -4.94
C ARG A 205 -4.18 20.27 -4.43
N GLY A 206 -3.61 21.41 -3.98
CA GLY A 206 -4.36 22.56 -3.48
C GLY A 206 -4.89 22.39 -2.05
N ARG A 207 -4.46 21.36 -1.33
CA ARG A 207 -4.75 21.17 0.10
C ARG A 207 -3.52 21.58 0.93
N SER A 208 -3.77 22.20 2.08
CA SER A 208 -2.74 22.55 3.07
C SER A 208 -2.50 21.40 4.05
#